data_a1c1bfd18a430c05c60c6351f5795a0f
#
_entry.id   a1c1bfd18a430c05c60c6351f5795a0f
#
_cell.length_a   1.000
_cell.length_b   1.000
_cell.length_c   1.000
_cell.angle_alpha   90.00
_cell.angle_beta   90.00
_cell.angle_gamma   90.00
#
_symmetry.space_group_name_H-M   'P 1'
#
loop_
_entity.id
_entity.type
_entity.pdbx_description
1 polymer ?
#
loop_
_entity_poly.entity_id
_entity_poly.type
_entity_poly.pdbx_seq_one_letter_code
_entity_poly.pdbx_strand_id
1 'polypeptide(L)'
;MEKLSREATELFLSMAPKLGIDREKLQLLDRKECFYYFAYHQVPELSMHDVYLFDYRREDIRCCRLYKEKRTTPQLISLAEEVRRMNADSRDENFLGILKDCFRGHIVSSVYLTGDGFDGDWMKQSVAFLCQGRRAFVGKNLYSKGACYAALCSEQQENWDYVYLGDNEMKVNVSLKVRNMGKAEFYTLISAGDNWYETQGMCEVILAGTPEIDFWLQPPGTREAKVEKLKLLDLPERPDKATRLRITAKPVSDTKVWIQIRDLGFGELFKSSDKVWDYRMEFSEENP
;
A
#
# COMPACT_ATOMS: atom_id res chain seq x y z
N MET A 1 -7.86 -10.20 -7.01
CA MET A 1 -9.23 -10.33 -6.44
C MET A 1 -9.99 -9.03 -6.66
N GLU A 2 -11.31 -8.99 -6.50
CA GLU A 2 -12.06 -7.72 -6.63
C GLU A 2 -11.73 -6.77 -5.47
N LYS A 3 -11.75 -7.32 -4.27
CA LYS A 3 -11.34 -6.65 -3.04
C LYS A 3 -10.66 -7.68 -2.13
N LEU A 4 -9.57 -7.32 -1.49
CA LEU A 4 -8.95 -8.13 -0.44
C LEU A 4 -9.65 -7.85 0.89
N SER A 5 -10.21 -8.89 1.49
CA SER A 5 -10.66 -8.87 2.88
C SER A 5 -9.69 -9.71 3.71
N ARG A 6 -9.63 -9.43 5.00
CA ARG A 6 -8.80 -10.22 5.92
C ARG A 6 -9.12 -11.71 5.84
N GLU A 7 -10.41 -12.06 5.83
CA GLU A 7 -10.86 -13.46 5.74
C GLU A 7 -10.39 -14.13 4.44
N ALA A 8 -10.54 -13.44 3.30
CA ALA A 8 -10.08 -13.94 2.01
C ALA A 8 -8.55 -14.11 2.00
N THR A 9 -7.82 -13.13 2.53
CA THR A 9 -6.36 -13.18 2.63
C THR A 9 -5.91 -14.37 3.49
N GLU A 10 -6.46 -14.52 4.69
CA GLU A 10 -6.15 -15.66 5.59
C GLU A 10 -6.48 -17.00 4.92
N LEU A 11 -7.61 -17.09 4.21
CA LEU A 11 -7.99 -18.29 3.46
C LEU A 11 -6.94 -18.66 2.40
N PHE A 12 -6.59 -17.72 1.52
CA PHE A 12 -5.60 -17.98 0.45
C PHE A 12 -4.23 -18.31 1.00
N LEU A 13 -3.77 -17.60 2.02
CA LEU A 13 -2.50 -17.89 2.69
C LEU A 13 -2.49 -19.27 3.36
N SER A 14 -3.64 -19.76 3.85
CA SER A 14 -3.77 -21.10 4.42
C SER A 14 -3.83 -22.22 3.36
N MET A 15 -4.30 -21.89 2.16
CA MET A 15 -4.42 -22.85 1.05
C MET A 15 -3.11 -23.02 0.28
N ALA A 16 -2.28 -21.98 0.19
CA ALA A 16 -1.06 -22.00 -0.59
C ALA A 16 -0.12 -23.19 -0.28
N PRO A 17 0.19 -23.50 0.99
CA PRO A 17 1.03 -24.65 1.32
C PRO A 17 0.40 -25.99 0.91
N LYS A 18 -0.93 -26.10 0.95
CA LYS A 18 -1.65 -27.33 0.53
C LYS A 18 -1.56 -27.56 -0.98
N LEU A 19 -1.33 -26.49 -1.75
CA LEU A 19 -1.13 -26.53 -3.20
C LEU A 19 0.36 -26.59 -3.59
N GLY A 20 1.25 -26.71 -2.60
CA GLY A 20 2.70 -26.71 -2.84
C GLY A 20 3.27 -25.36 -3.21
N ILE A 21 2.53 -24.29 -2.94
CA ILE A 21 2.98 -22.91 -3.17
C ILE A 21 3.65 -22.40 -1.90
N ASP A 22 4.91 -22.01 -2.02
CA ASP A 22 5.64 -21.39 -0.94
C ASP A 22 5.02 -20.03 -0.60
N ARG A 23 4.79 -19.77 0.69
CA ARG A 23 4.15 -18.54 1.16
C ARG A 23 4.94 -17.29 0.76
N GLU A 24 6.27 -17.38 0.72
CA GLU A 24 7.15 -16.28 0.33
C GLU A 24 7.04 -15.94 -1.17
N LYS A 25 6.48 -16.84 -1.97
CA LYS A 25 6.25 -16.68 -3.41
C LYS A 25 4.80 -16.32 -3.76
N LEU A 26 3.95 -16.11 -2.76
CA LEU A 26 2.54 -15.77 -2.95
C LEU A 26 2.32 -14.31 -2.58
N GLN A 27 1.93 -13.51 -3.55
CA GLN A 27 1.43 -12.15 -3.34
C GLN A 27 -0.05 -12.08 -3.72
N LEU A 28 -0.86 -11.45 -2.88
CA LEU A 28 -2.28 -11.25 -3.08
C LEU A 28 -2.54 -9.80 -3.42
N LEU A 29 -3.17 -9.55 -4.56
CA LEU A 29 -3.45 -8.22 -5.06
C LEU A 29 -4.95 -8.05 -5.33
N ASP A 30 -5.48 -6.88 -5.05
CA ASP A 30 -6.80 -6.50 -5.52
C ASP A 30 -6.74 -5.89 -6.94
N ARG A 31 -7.91 -5.57 -7.50
CA ARG A 31 -7.99 -5.00 -8.85
C ARG A 31 -7.40 -3.59 -8.94
N LYS A 32 -7.50 -2.80 -7.88
CA LYS A 32 -6.98 -1.43 -7.83
C LYS A 32 -5.46 -1.43 -7.87
N GLU A 33 -4.87 -2.30 -7.07
CA GLU A 33 -3.43 -2.50 -7.02
C GLU A 33 -2.88 -3.07 -8.34
N CYS A 34 -3.57 -4.06 -8.93
CA CYS A 34 -3.24 -4.55 -10.27
C CYS A 34 -3.30 -3.43 -11.33
N PHE A 35 -4.28 -2.52 -11.23
CA PHE A 35 -4.36 -1.38 -12.14
C PHE A 35 -3.21 -0.41 -11.95
N TYR A 36 -2.82 -0.13 -10.70
CA TYR A 36 -1.66 0.69 -10.39
C TYR A 36 -0.37 0.13 -11.01
N TYR A 37 -0.04 -1.13 -10.74
CA TYR A 37 1.15 -1.75 -11.34
C TYR A 37 1.10 -1.78 -12.85
N PHE A 38 -0.07 -2.07 -13.43
CA PHE A 38 -0.21 -2.03 -14.88
C PHE A 38 0.05 -0.65 -15.46
N ALA A 39 -0.55 0.40 -14.89
CA ALA A 39 -0.49 1.76 -15.42
C ALA A 39 0.92 2.36 -15.36
N TYR A 40 1.64 2.11 -14.25
CA TYR A 40 2.97 2.70 -14.03
C TYR A 40 4.13 1.88 -14.61
N HIS A 41 3.86 0.68 -15.12
CA HIS A 41 4.82 -0.11 -15.93
C HIS A 41 4.74 0.18 -17.43
N GLN A 42 3.84 1.06 -17.84
CA GLN A 42 3.81 1.52 -19.23
C GLN A 42 4.87 2.59 -19.46
N VAL A 43 5.03 3.00 -20.72
CA VAL A 43 5.90 4.13 -21.07
C VAL A 43 5.49 5.40 -20.30
N PRO A 44 6.43 6.22 -19.83
CA PRO A 44 6.18 7.34 -18.92
C PRO A 44 5.13 8.35 -19.40
N GLU A 45 5.01 8.51 -20.73
CA GLU A 45 4.03 9.42 -21.36
C GLU A 45 2.58 9.04 -21.05
N LEU A 46 2.29 7.75 -20.80
CA LEU A 46 0.95 7.26 -20.47
C LEU A 46 0.54 7.53 -19.02
N SER A 47 1.49 7.85 -18.14
CA SER A 47 1.26 8.16 -16.73
C SER A 47 1.83 9.52 -16.32
N MET A 48 2.05 10.43 -17.27
CA MET A 48 2.56 11.78 -16.99
C MET A 48 1.56 12.57 -16.11
N HIS A 49 0.27 12.45 -16.42
CA HIS A 49 -0.87 13.01 -15.70
C HIS A 49 -1.78 11.89 -15.22
N ASP A 50 -3.04 12.20 -14.92
CA ASP A 50 -4.00 11.22 -14.43
C ASP A 50 -4.22 10.08 -15.43
N VAL A 51 -4.38 8.88 -14.87
CA VAL A 51 -4.69 7.65 -15.62
C VAL A 51 -6.04 7.13 -15.17
N TYR A 52 -6.92 6.89 -16.12
CA TYR A 52 -8.25 6.36 -15.84
C TYR A 52 -8.41 4.92 -16.28
N LEU A 53 -9.16 4.18 -15.47
CA LEU A 53 -9.70 2.86 -15.82
C LEU A 53 -11.21 2.88 -15.68
N PHE A 54 -11.90 2.43 -16.70
CA PHE A 54 -13.33 2.15 -16.67
C PHE A 54 -13.53 0.64 -16.78
N ASP A 55 -14.10 0.02 -15.75
CA ASP A 55 -14.47 -1.41 -15.73
C ASP A 55 -16.00 -1.49 -15.80
N TYR A 56 -16.53 -1.81 -17.01
CA TYR A 56 -17.96 -1.89 -17.26
C TYR A 56 -18.43 -3.33 -17.26
N ARG A 57 -19.22 -3.67 -16.24
CA ARG A 57 -19.77 -5.03 -16.08
C ARG A 57 -21.25 -4.95 -15.73
N ARG A 58 -22.06 -5.70 -16.46
CA ARG A 58 -23.51 -5.72 -16.28
C ARG A 58 -24.13 -4.32 -16.49
N GLU A 59 -24.62 -3.70 -15.41
CA GLU A 59 -25.23 -2.37 -15.44
C GLU A 59 -24.36 -1.28 -14.80
N ASP A 60 -23.25 -1.66 -14.19
CA ASP A 60 -22.40 -0.73 -13.46
C ASP A 60 -21.06 -0.52 -14.19
N ILE A 61 -20.63 0.72 -14.21
CA ILE A 61 -19.30 1.12 -14.63
C ILE A 61 -18.51 1.67 -13.44
N ARG A 62 -17.41 1.04 -13.15
CA ARG A 62 -16.47 1.47 -12.13
C ARG A 62 -15.45 2.39 -12.78
N CYS A 63 -15.33 3.60 -12.26
CA CYS A 63 -14.43 4.62 -12.72
C CYS A 63 -13.29 4.75 -11.70
N CYS A 64 -12.08 4.35 -12.04
CA CYS A 64 -10.90 4.47 -11.20
C CYS A 64 -9.97 5.51 -11.79
N ARG A 65 -9.49 6.45 -10.98
CA ARG A 65 -8.51 7.45 -11.35
C ARG A 65 -7.25 7.29 -10.50
N LEU A 66 -6.12 7.00 -11.12
CA LEU A 66 -4.80 7.08 -10.51
C LEU A 66 -4.23 8.48 -10.75
N TYR A 67 -3.69 9.08 -9.72
CA TYR A 67 -3.07 10.41 -9.79
C TYR A 67 -1.85 10.50 -8.87
N LYS A 68 -0.91 11.36 -9.26
CA LYS A 68 0.31 11.64 -8.50
C LYS A 68 0.03 12.71 -7.46
N GLU A 69 0.37 12.43 -6.21
CA GLU A 69 0.39 13.47 -5.18
C GLU A 69 1.48 14.50 -5.48
N LYS A 70 1.17 15.77 -5.27
CA LYS A 70 2.10 16.83 -5.63
C LYS A 70 3.32 16.86 -4.71
N ARG A 71 4.51 16.87 -5.30
CA ARG A 71 5.80 17.14 -4.64
C ARG A 71 6.17 16.17 -3.51
N THR A 72 5.92 14.90 -3.69
CA THR A 72 6.36 13.86 -2.76
C THR A 72 7.61 13.15 -3.28
N THR A 73 8.45 12.64 -2.36
CA THR A 73 9.60 11.80 -2.65
C THR A 73 9.69 10.73 -1.56
N PRO A 74 9.48 9.44 -1.88
CA PRO A 74 9.10 8.92 -3.21
C PRO A 74 7.77 9.47 -3.72
N GLN A 75 7.51 9.32 -5.02
CA GLN A 75 6.27 9.82 -5.63
C GLN A 75 5.07 9.00 -5.15
N LEU A 76 4.17 9.63 -4.43
CA LEU A 76 2.93 8.99 -3.96
C LEU A 76 1.91 8.92 -5.08
N ILE A 77 1.26 7.77 -5.18
CA ILE A 77 0.17 7.49 -6.11
C ILE A 77 -1.07 7.16 -5.29
N SER A 78 -2.11 7.90 -5.54
CA SER A 78 -3.43 7.70 -4.94
C SER A 78 -4.45 7.28 -5.98
N LEU A 79 -5.49 6.56 -5.53
CA LEU A 79 -6.59 6.12 -6.36
C LEU A 79 -7.92 6.66 -5.84
N ALA A 80 -8.64 7.35 -6.70
CA ALA A 80 -10.05 7.69 -6.46
C ALA A 80 -10.94 6.73 -7.27
N GLU A 81 -12.01 6.24 -6.65
CA GLU A 81 -12.96 5.31 -7.26
C GLU A 81 -14.38 5.83 -7.10
N GLU A 82 -15.16 5.72 -8.16
CA GLU A 82 -16.61 5.89 -8.12
C GLU A 82 -17.31 4.82 -8.98
N VAL A 83 -18.51 4.44 -8.59
CA VAL A 83 -19.36 3.52 -9.35
C VAL A 83 -20.56 4.28 -9.89
N ARG A 84 -20.80 4.16 -11.18
CA ARG A 84 -21.91 4.77 -11.89
C ARG A 84 -22.76 3.70 -12.53
N ARG A 85 -24.08 3.92 -12.62
CA ARG A 85 -24.98 3.03 -13.32
C ARG A 85 -25.06 3.42 -14.79
N MET A 86 -25.00 2.43 -15.67
CA MET A 86 -25.12 2.61 -17.11
C MET A 86 -26.55 2.41 -17.57
N ASN A 87 -27.04 3.30 -18.45
CA ASN A 87 -28.35 3.14 -19.07
C ASN A 87 -28.20 2.34 -20.37
N ALA A 88 -28.91 1.20 -20.47
CA ALA A 88 -28.84 0.32 -21.62
C ALA A 88 -29.38 0.94 -22.92
N ASP A 89 -30.43 1.79 -22.82
CA ASP A 89 -31.10 2.37 -23.99
C ASP A 89 -30.32 3.50 -24.68
N SER A 90 -29.45 4.19 -23.90
CA SER A 90 -28.61 5.31 -24.39
C SER A 90 -27.15 5.17 -23.95
N ARG A 91 -26.57 3.99 -24.19
CA ARG A 91 -25.23 3.61 -23.65
C ARG A 91 -24.15 4.61 -24.03
N ASP A 92 -24.02 4.99 -25.29
CA ASP A 92 -22.95 5.89 -25.77
C ASP A 92 -23.10 7.31 -25.18
N GLU A 93 -24.32 7.85 -25.16
CA GLU A 93 -24.57 9.18 -24.60
C GLU A 93 -24.34 9.19 -23.08
N ASN A 94 -24.80 8.15 -22.38
CA ASN A 94 -24.61 8.01 -20.95
C ASN A 94 -23.12 7.88 -20.61
N PHE A 95 -22.38 7.03 -21.31
CA PHE A 95 -20.94 6.88 -21.11
C PHE A 95 -20.18 8.18 -21.43
N LEU A 96 -20.54 8.86 -22.52
CA LEU A 96 -19.97 10.18 -22.84
C LEU A 96 -20.20 11.20 -21.72
N GLY A 97 -21.38 11.19 -21.10
CA GLY A 97 -21.68 12.01 -19.91
C GLY A 97 -20.74 11.69 -18.75
N ILE A 98 -20.60 10.41 -18.42
CA ILE A 98 -19.68 9.93 -17.37
C ILE A 98 -18.23 10.37 -17.65
N LEU A 99 -17.75 10.20 -18.89
CA LEU A 99 -16.40 10.62 -19.27
C LEU A 99 -16.19 12.13 -19.09
N LYS A 100 -17.15 12.96 -19.50
CA LYS A 100 -17.07 14.41 -19.33
C LYS A 100 -17.04 14.83 -17.87
N ASP A 101 -17.83 14.15 -17.03
CA ASP A 101 -17.83 14.41 -15.60
C ASP A 101 -16.52 13.99 -14.91
N CYS A 102 -16.05 12.76 -15.19
CA CYS A 102 -14.80 12.24 -14.66
C CYS A 102 -13.58 13.10 -15.05
N PHE A 103 -13.54 13.62 -16.27
CA PHE A 103 -12.39 14.38 -16.76
C PHE A 103 -12.45 15.88 -16.44
N ARG A 104 -13.55 16.36 -15.83
CA ARG A 104 -13.71 17.78 -15.53
C ARG A 104 -12.64 18.26 -14.55
N GLY A 105 -11.80 19.20 -14.99
CA GLY A 105 -10.71 19.76 -14.18
C GLY A 105 -9.47 18.88 -14.07
N HIS A 106 -9.40 17.77 -14.83
CA HIS A 106 -8.27 16.84 -14.83
C HIS A 106 -7.57 16.78 -16.19
N ILE A 107 -6.25 16.72 -16.16
CA ILE A 107 -5.46 16.43 -17.36
C ILE A 107 -5.24 14.92 -17.38
N VAL A 108 -5.67 14.26 -18.43
CA VAL A 108 -5.67 12.79 -18.56
C VAL A 108 -4.67 12.36 -19.63
N SER A 109 -3.70 11.56 -19.24
CA SER A 109 -2.71 10.98 -20.18
C SER A 109 -3.22 9.76 -20.89
N SER A 110 -3.82 8.83 -20.15
CA SER A 110 -4.32 7.59 -20.74
C SER A 110 -5.61 7.11 -20.07
N VAL A 111 -6.37 6.34 -20.84
CA VAL A 111 -7.64 5.75 -20.44
C VAL A 111 -7.65 4.28 -20.83
N TYR A 112 -7.98 3.43 -19.89
CA TYR A 112 -8.13 2.00 -20.11
C TYR A 112 -9.59 1.58 -19.94
N LEU A 113 -10.09 0.80 -20.87
CA LEU A 113 -11.45 0.25 -20.88
C LEU A 113 -11.37 -1.26 -20.71
N THR A 114 -12.08 -1.81 -19.74
CA THR A 114 -12.16 -3.27 -19.51
C THR A 114 -13.57 -3.68 -19.08
N GLY A 115 -13.87 -4.96 -19.20
CA GLY A 115 -15.18 -5.52 -18.89
C GLY A 115 -16.04 -5.79 -20.12
N ASP A 116 -16.99 -6.71 -19.97
CA ASP A 116 -17.84 -7.21 -21.06
C ASP A 116 -18.81 -6.14 -21.58
N GLY A 117 -19.09 -5.11 -20.79
CA GLY A 117 -19.93 -4.00 -21.19
C GLY A 117 -19.37 -3.16 -22.34
N PHE A 118 -18.07 -3.24 -22.61
CA PHE A 118 -17.44 -2.55 -23.74
C PHE A 118 -17.42 -3.37 -25.03
N ASP A 119 -17.96 -4.59 -25.03
CA ASP A 119 -18.06 -5.39 -26.25
C ASP A 119 -19.10 -4.79 -27.23
N GLY A 120 -18.84 -4.86 -28.54
CA GLY A 120 -19.67 -4.35 -29.60
C GLY A 120 -19.32 -2.94 -30.06
N ASP A 121 -20.05 -2.45 -31.09
CA ASP A 121 -19.76 -1.20 -31.84
C ASP A 121 -20.63 -0.02 -31.37
N TRP A 122 -21.00 0.04 -30.10
CA TRP A 122 -21.91 1.06 -29.59
C TRP A 122 -21.22 2.41 -29.25
N MET A 123 -19.91 2.39 -28.94
CA MET A 123 -19.14 3.57 -28.56
C MET A 123 -18.70 4.41 -29.76
N LYS A 124 -19.53 5.28 -30.29
CA LYS A 124 -19.18 6.17 -31.40
C LYS A 124 -18.73 7.55 -30.94
N GLN A 125 -19.58 8.22 -30.18
CA GLN A 125 -19.31 9.57 -29.64
C GLN A 125 -18.26 9.50 -28.50
N SER A 126 -18.37 8.49 -27.65
CA SER A 126 -17.44 8.28 -26.56
C SER A 126 -16.01 8.02 -27.04
N VAL A 127 -15.82 7.20 -28.11
CA VAL A 127 -14.49 6.95 -28.66
C VAL A 127 -13.94 8.23 -29.30
N ALA A 128 -14.74 8.99 -30.03
CA ALA A 128 -14.30 10.26 -30.57
C ALA A 128 -13.84 11.23 -29.50
N PHE A 129 -14.53 11.29 -28.36
CA PHE A 129 -14.14 12.09 -27.20
C PHE A 129 -12.88 11.56 -26.49
N LEU A 130 -12.78 10.23 -26.31
CA LEU A 130 -11.64 9.59 -25.67
C LEU A 130 -10.33 9.82 -26.44
N CYS A 131 -10.38 9.88 -27.77
CA CYS A 131 -9.18 10.07 -28.60
C CYS A 131 -8.73 11.53 -28.71
N GLN A 132 -9.41 12.48 -28.06
CA GLN A 132 -9.02 13.90 -28.07
C GLN A 132 -7.95 14.19 -27.01
N GLY A 133 -6.68 14.33 -27.44
CA GLY A 133 -5.57 14.74 -26.58
C GLY A 133 -5.09 13.73 -25.56
N ARG A 134 -5.54 12.46 -25.65
CA ARG A 134 -5.17 11.36 -24.75
C ARG A 134 -5.13 10.03 -25.51
N ARG A 135 -4.57 8.99 -24.88
CA ARG A 135 -4.53 7.65 -25.47
C ARG A 135 -5.57 6.76 -24.79
N ALA A 136 -6.41 6.09 -25.56
CA ALA A 136 -7.42 5.16 -25.07
C ALA A 136 -7.12 3.73 -25.53
N PHE A 137 -7.28 2.78 -24.63
CA PHE A 137 -6.99 1.37 -24.82
C PHE A 137 -8.18 0.53 -24.36
N VAL A 138 -8.50 -0.52 -25.11
CA VAL A 138 -9.47 -1.54 -24.72
C VAL A 138 -8.73 -2.84 -24.48
N GLY A 139 -8.97 -3.51 -23.35
CA GLY A 139 -8.31 -4.77 -23.05
C GLY A 139 -8.97 -5.55 -21.93
N LYS A 140 -8.93 -6.91 -22.05
CA LYS A 140 -9.56 -7.80 -21.06
C LYS A 140 -8.58 -8.37 -20.01
N ASN A 141 -7.28 -8.22 -20.23
CA ASN A 141 -6.22 -8.83 -19.39
C ASN A 141 -5.41 -7.83 -18.57
N LEU A 142 -5.94 -6.63 -18.35
CA LEU A 142 -5.26 -5.57 -17.62
C LEU A 142 -4.84 -6.03 -16.21
N TYR A 143 -5.77 -6.62 -15.47
CA TYR A 143 -5.51 -7.06 -14.10
C TYR A 143 -4.47 -8.19 -14.01
N SER A 144 -4.52 -9.16 -14.92
CA SER A 144 -3.54 -10.24 -14.98
C SER A 144 -2.14 -9.72 -15.31
N LYS A 145 -2.02 -8.76 -16.24
CA LYS A 145 -0.76 -8.10 -16.54
C LYS A 145 -0.24 -7.29 -15.37
N GLY A 146 -1.13 -6.55 -14.67
CA GLY A 146 -0.77 -5.81 -13.47
C GLY A 146 -0.20 -6.72 -12.37
N ALA A 147 -0.82 -7.88 -12.15
CA ALA A 147 -0.31 -8.87 -11.21
C ALA A 147 1.08 -9.40 -11.62
N CYS A 148 1.32 -9.62 -12.92
CA CYS A 148 2.65 -10.00 -13.41
C CYS A 148 3.69 -8.89 -13.17
N TYR A 149 3.34 -7.63 -13.39
CA TYR A 149 4.23 -6.51 -13.13
C TYR A 149 4.54 -6.36 -11.64
N ALA A 150 3.57 -6.57 -10.76
CA ALA A 150 3.79 -6.56 -9.32
C ALA A 150 4.82 -7.65 -8.91
N ALA A 151 4.66 -8.87 -9.43
CA ALA A 151 5.61 -9.95 -9.18
C ALA A 151 7.04 -9.61 -9.68
N LEU A 152 7.15 -8.96 -10.85
CA LEU A 152 8.45 -8.51 -11.36
C LEU A 152 9.09 -7.45 -10.45
N CYS A 153 8.31 -6.48 -9.94
CA CYS A 153 8.81 -5.49 -8.97
C CYS A 153 9.32 -6.14 -7.70
N SER A 154 8.62 -7.14 -7.19
CA SER A 154 9.00 -7.86 -5.98
C SER A 154 10.29 -8.68 -6.16
N GLU A 155 10.49 -9.31 -7.32
CA GLU A 155 11.68 -10.13 -7.60
C GLU A 155 12.93 -9.31 -7.92
N GLN A 156 12.79 -8.21 -8.65
CA GLN A 156 13.93 -7.49 -9.22
C GLN A 156 14.52 -6.46 -8.27
N GLN A 157 13.89 -6.16 -7.13
CA GLN A 157 14.27 -5.05 -6.24
C GLN A 157 14.61 -3.77 -7.02
N GLU A 158 13.95 -3.57 -8.14
CA GLU A 158 14.14 -2.37 -8.96
C GLU A 158 13.88 -1.14 -8.09
N ASN A 159 14.61 -0.06 -8.35
CA ASN A 159 14.33 1.26 -7.80
C ASN A 159 12.96 1.71 -8.32
N TRP A 160 11.91 1.25 -7.64
CA TRP A 160 10.55 1.66 -7.95
C TRP A 160 10.29 3.00 -7.29
N ASP A 161 10.18 4.04 -8.10
CA ASP A 161 10.09 5.43 -7.62
C ASP A 161 8.72 5.83 -7.09
N TYR A 162 7.76 4.90 -7.12
CA TYR A 162 6.37 5.15 -6.77
C TYR A 162 5.96 4.38 -5.52
N VAL A 163 5.17 5.01 -4.65
CA VAL A 163 4.50 4.38 -3.51
C VAL A 163 3.00 4.51 -3.70
N TYR A 164 2.31 3.38 -3.74
CA TYR A 164 0.86 3.33 -3.81
C TYR A 164 0.26 3.27 -2.41
N LEU A 165 -0.79 4.06 -2.16
CA LEU A 165 -1.52 4.10 -0.90
C LEU A 165 -2.99 3.81 -1.15
N GLY A 166 -3.30 2.55 -1.42
CA GLY A 166 -4.67 2.05 -1.59
C GLY A 166 -5.29 1.55 -0.28
N ASP A 167 -6.27 0.68 -0.36
CA ASP A 167 -7.04 0.21 0.80
C ASP A 167 -6.29 -0.82 1.66
N ASN A 168 -5.24 -1.44 1.11
CA ASN A 168 -4.51 -2.54 1.76
C ASN A 168 -3.07 -2.17 2.15
N GLU A 169 -2.63 -0.96 1.86
CA GLU A 169 -1.28 -0.50 2.13
C GLU A 169 -1.22 0.31 3.41
N MET A 170 -0.13 0.12 4.14
CA MET A 170 0.17 0.90 5.34
C MET A 170 0.27 2.40 5.00
N LYS A 171 -0.40 3.24 5.78
CA LYS A 171 -0.48 4.69 5.54
C LYS A 171 0.71 5.46 6.12
N VAL A 172 1.46 4.85 7.02
CA VAL A 172 2.58 5.50 7.71
C VAL A 172 3.79 4.60 7.79
N ASN A 173 4.97 5.20 7.79
CA ASN A 173 6.19 4.53 8.21
C ASN A 173 6.21 4.42 9.73
N VAL A 174 6.54 3.24 10.26
CA VAL A 174 6.77 3.01 11.69
C VAL A 174 8.27 2.80 11.90
N SER A 175 8.93 3.76 12.53
CA SER A 175 10.39 3.78 12.63
C SER A 175 10.86 3.98 14.06
N LEU A 176 12.07 3.51 14.34
CA LEU A 176 12.81 3.75 15.57
C LEU A 176 13.97 4.71 15.27
N LYS A 177 14.23 5.65 16.17
CA LYS A 177 15.46 6.43 16.11
C LYS A 177 16.56 5.65 16.82
N VAL A 178 17.53 5.19 16.08
CA VAL A 178 18.62 4.33 16.59
C VAL A 178 19.97 5.02 16.41
N ARG A 179 20.99 4.52 17.16
CA ARG A 179 22.38 4.83 16.89
C ARG A 179 23.07 3.60 16.34
N ASN A 180 23.50 3.69 15.08
CA ASN A 180 24.27 2.66 14.41
C ASN A 180 25.69 3.19 14.18
N MET A 181 26.70 2.49 14.73
CA MET A 181 28.13 2.92 14.67
C MET A 181 28.35 4.40 15.05
N GLY A 182 27.62 4.88 16.07
CA GLY A 182 27.71 6.27 16.56
C GLY A 182 26.90 7.32 15.78
N LYS A 183 26.32 6.98 14.65
CA LYS A 183 25.46 7.86 13.86
C LYS A 183 23.99 7.66 14.23
N ALA A 184 23.26 8.75 14.37
CA ALA A 184 21.82 8.70 14.58
C ALA A 184 21.13 8.49 13.23
N GLU A 185 20.25 7.49 13.14
CA GLU A 185 19.49 7.17 11.95
C GLU A 185 18.09 6.66 12.33
N PHE A 186 17.18 6.65 11.35
CA PHE A 186 15.88 6.01 11.51
C PHE A 186 15.94 4.59 10.95
N TYR A 187 15.56 3.63 11.77
CA TYR A 187 15.35 2.24 11.37
C TYR A 187 13.86 2.01 11.17
N THR A 188 13.43 1.79 9.93
CA THR A 188 12.03 1.57 9.58
C THR A 188 11.68 0.11 9.78
N LEU A 189 10.69 -0.15 10.65
CA LEU A 189 10.13 -1.48 10.92
C LEU A 189 9.04 -1.82 9.91
N ILE A 190 8.18 -0.86 9.59
CA ILE A 190 7.09 -0.98 8.65
C ILE A 190 7.15 0.22 7.72
N SER A 191 7.11 -0.01 6.41
CA SER A 191 7.10 1.05 5.42
C SER A 191 5.68 1.38 4.96
N ALA A 192 5.40 2.66 4.75
CA ALA A 192 4.18 3.04 4.06
C ALA A 192 4.21 2.51 2.63
N GLY A 193 3.06 2.02 2.16
CA GLY A 193 2.94 1.33 0.88
C GLY A 193 3.11 -0.19 0.95
N ASP A 194 3.63 -0.72 2.07
CA ASP A 194 3.66 -2.17 2.28
C ASP A 194 2.25 -2.70 2.56
N ASN A 195 1.92 -3.88 2.05
CA ASN A 195 0.65 -4.53 2.33
C ASN A 195 0.57 -4.98 3.80
N TRP A 196 -0.45 -4.54 4.53
CA TRP A 196 -0.59 -4.79 5.96
C TRP A 196 -0.62 -6.28 6.32
N TYR A 197 -1.08 -7.14 5.44
CA TYR A 197 -1.21 -8.59 5.69
C TYR A 197 0.07 -9.39 5.38
N GLU A 198 1.03 -8.83 4.67
CA GLU A 198 2.31 -9.47 4.32
C GLU A 198 3.46 -8.98 5.18
N THR A 199 3.41 -7.71 5.59
CA THR A 199 4.52 -7.02 6.24
C THR A 199 4.65 -7.41 7.72
N GLN A 200 5.89 -7.64 8.11
CA GLN A 200 6.30 -7.79 9.50
C GLN A 200 7.72 -7.23 9.67
N GLY A 201 7.88 -6.30 10.59
CA GLY A 201 9.18 -5.76 10.97
C GLY A 201 9.72 -6.41 12.24
N MET A 202 11.03 -6.65 12.29
CA MET A 202 11.71 -7.12 13.50
C MET A 202 13.11 -6.53 13.57
N CYS A 203 13.51 -6.09 14.76
CA CYS A 203 14.88 -5.72 15.02
C CYS A 203 15.29 -6.07 16.46
N GLU A 204 16.60 -6.12 16.71
CA GLU A 204 17.16 -6.17 18.03
C GLU A 204 17.93 -4.88 18.31
N VAL A 205 17.67 -4.27 19.45
CA VAL A 205 18.28 -3.01 19.86
C VAL A 205 18.81 -3.09 21.29
N ILE A 206 19.79 -2.25 21.61
CA ILE A 206 20.29 -2.06 22.97
C ILE A 206 19.62 -0.81 23.51
N LEU A 207 18.91 -0.95 24.62
CA LEU A 207 18.27 0.16 25.31
C LEU A 207 19.32 1.08 25.91
N ALA A 208 19.21 2.38 25.67
CA ALA A 208 20.05 3.42 26.25
C ALA A 208 19.16 4.49 26.90
N GLY A 209 19.49 4.85 28.14
CA GLY A 209 18.75 5.85 28.92
C GLY A 209 17.52 5.29 29.62
N THR A 210 16.38 5.94 29.44
CA THR A 210 15.13 5.59 30.14
C THR A 210 14.50 4.30 29.62
N PRO A 211 13.69 3.58 30.43
CA PRO A 211 12.99 2.38 30.02
C PRO A 211 11.77 2.72 29.12
N GLU A 212 12.01 3.43 28.05
CA GLU A 212 11.00 3.87 27.08
C GLU A 212 11.51 3.65 25.66
N ILE A 213 10.59 3.35 24.76
CA ILE A 213 10.87 3.24 23.32
C ILE A 213 10.02 4.26 22.58
N ASP A 214 10.67 5.09 21.78
CA ASP A 214 10.02 6.10 20.94
C ASP A 214 9.80 5.53 19.54
N PHE A 215 8.54 5.39 19.13
CA PHE A 215 8.14 5.04 17.77
C PHE A 215 7.77 6.29 17.01
N TRP A 216 8.37 6.46 15.86
CA TRP A 216 8.13 7.58 14.95
C TRP A 216 7.17 7.13 13.86
N LEU A 217 5.99 7.73 13.84
CA LEU A 217 4.94 7.49 12.86
C LEU A 217 4.96 8.63 11.85
N GLN A 218 5.38 8.36 10.63
CA GLN A 218 5.55 9.39 9.62
C GLN A 218 4.80 9.02 8.34
N PRO A 219 3.77 9.79 7.94
CA PRO A 219 3.17 9.64 6.63
C PRO A 219 4.21 9.92 5.54
N PRO A 220 4.21 9.16 4.43
CA PRO A 220 5.12 9.41 3.35
C PRO A 220 4.84 10.78 2.71
N GLY A 221 5.90 11.44 2.24
CA GLY A 221 5.80 12.76 1.62
C GLY A 221 5.65 13.95 2.58
N THR A 222 5.56 13.71 3.89
CA THR A 222 5.57 14.76 4.91
C THR A 222 6.86 14.75 5.72
N ARG A 223 7.21 15.91 6.32
CA ARG A 223 8.32 15.99 7.29
C ARG A 223 7.85 15.86 8.73
N GLU A 224 6.55 15.89 8.93
CA GLU A 224 5.94 15.80 10.25
C GLU A 224 5.84 14.32 10.65
N ALA A 225 6.21 14.04 11.89
CA ALA A 225 6.11 12.70 12.46
C ALA A 225 5.51 12.82 13.86
N LYS A 226 4.56 11.94 14.16
CA LYS A 226 4.05 11.74 15.51
C LYS A 226 4.95 10.78 16.25
N VAL A 227 5.26 11.08 17.51
CA VAL A 227 6.08 10.19 18.35
C VAL A 227 5.19 9.55 19.39
N GLU A 228 5.09 8.23 19.36
CA GLU A 228 4.45 7.44 20.40
C GLU A 228 5.50 6.81 21.32
N LYS A 229 5.40 7.11 22.61
CA LYS A 229 6.32 6.62 23.63
C LYS A 229 5.72 5.43 24.36
N LEU A 230 6.42 4.32 24.31
CA LEU A 230 6.00 3.10 25.00
C LEU A 230 6.91 2.86 26.21
N LYS A 231 6.32 2.82 27.41
CA LYS A 231 7.03 2.57 28.65
C LYS A 231 7.17 1.08 28.91
N LEU A 232 8.38 0.64 29.21
CA LEU A 232 8.67 -0.74 29.59
C LEU A 232 8.49 -0.91 31.11
N LEU A 233 7.25 -1.12 31.53
CA LEU A 233 6.90 -1.26 32.94
C LEU A 233 7.61 -2.47 33.55
N ASP A 234 8.13 -2.28 34.80
CA ASP A 234 8.85 -3.32 35.53
C ASP A 234 10.03 -3.95 34.78
N LEU A 235 10.70 -3.21 33.92
CA LEU A 235 11.97 -3.64 33.35
C LEU A 235 12.98 -3.79 34.51
N PRO A 236 13.75 -4.88 34.62
CA PRO A 236 14.78 -5.01 35.64
C PRO A 236 15.82 -3.90 35.59
N GLU A 237 16.21 -3.38 36.75
CA GLU A 237 17.29 -2.40 36.83
C GLU A 237 18.61 -3.02 36.35
N ARG A 238 19.22 -2.37 35.38
CA ARG A 238 20.51 -2.75 34.81
C ARG A 238 21.30 -1.48 34.46
N PRO A 239 22.63 -1.56 34.38
CA PRO A 239 23.44 -0.46 33.88
C PRO A 239 22.99 0.01 32.51
N ASP A 240 23.23 1.27 32.16
CA ASP A 240 22.94 1.80 30.84
C ASP A 240 23.57 0.90 29.74
N LYS A 241 22.78 0.62 28.68
CA LYS A 241 23.17 -0.27 27.57
C LYS A 241 23.38 -1.74 27.94
N ALA A 242 22.92 -2.19 29.09
CA ALA A 242 22.96 -3.58 29.51
C ALA A 242 21.62 -4.32 29.32
N THR A 243 20.76 -3.81 28.48
CA THR A 243 19.48 -4.42 28.11
C THR A 243 19.34 -4.51 26.60
N ARG A 244 19.24 -5.72 26.09
CA ARG A 244 18.94 -5.99 24.67
C ARG A 244 17.46 -6.34 24.56
N LEU A 245 16.78 -5.69 23.64
CA LEU A 245 15.37 -5.86 23.37
C LEU A 245 15.17 -6.37 21.95
N ARG A 246 14.25 -7.30 21.76
CA ARG A 246 13.69 -7.64 20.44
C ARG A 246 12.38 -6.94 20.28
N ILE A 247 12.25 -6.18 19.21
CA ILE A 247 11.04 -5.44 18.85
C ILE A 247 10.48 -6.08 17.59
N THR A 248 9.23 -6.52 17.65
CA THR A 248 8.48 -7.04 16.52
C THR A 248 7.28 -6.14 16.27
N ALA A 249 7.12 -5.69 15.03
CA ALA A 249 5.99 -4.91 14.59
C ALA A 249 5.20 -5.70 13.55
N LYS A 250 3.91 -5.87 13.76
CA LYS A 250 3.02 -6.58 12.83
C LYS A 250 1.75 -5.76 12.61
N PRO A 251 1.48 -5.31 11.38
CA PRO A 251 0.22 -4.68 11.07
C PRO A 251 -0.98 -5.59 11.34
N VAL A 252 -2.06 -5.00 11.81
CA VAL A 252 -3.36 -5.66 12.03
C VAL A 252 -4.39 -5.14 11.02
N SER A 253 -4.17 -3.92 10.54
CA SER A 253 -4.87 -3.28 9.42
C SER A 253 -3.94 -2.23 8.81
N ASP A 254 -4.40 -1.52 7.80
CA ASP A 254 -3.73 -0.38 7.17
C ASP A 254 -3.40 0.77 8.14
N THR A 255 -4.17 0.87 9.26
CA THR A 255 -4.05 1.93 10.28
C THR A 255 -3.71 1.42 11.68
N LYS A 256 -3.50 0.12 11.87
CA LYS A 256 -3.23 -0.46 13.19
C LYS A 256 -2.02 -1.38 13.15
N VAL A 257 -1.11 -1.20 14.11
CA VAL A 257 0.08 -2.03 14.27
C VAL A 257 0.14 -2.60 15.68
N TRP A 258 0.34 -3.91 15.78
CA TRP A 258 0.69 -4.58 17.02
C TRP A 258 2.21 -4.59 17.17
N ILE A 259 2.69 -4.12 18.32
CA ILE A 259 4.10 -4.10 18.70
C ILE A 259 4.31 -5.05 19.86
N GLN A 260 5.27 -5.94 19.71
CA GLN A 260 5.74 -6.77 20.81
C GLN A 260 7.20 -6.47 21.10
N ILE A 261 7.51 -6.20 22.36
CA ILE A 261 8.87 -5.96 22.84
C ILE A 261 9.21 -7.07 23.84
N ARG A 262 10.35 -7.73 23.66
CA ARG A 262 10.83 -8.79 24.55
C ARG A 262 12.20 -8.43 25.11
N ASP A 263 12.37 -8.60 26.42
CA ASP A 263 13.67 -8.52 27.07
C ASP A 263 14.51 -9.77 26.75
N LEU A 264 15.65 -9.57 26.12
CA LEU A 264 16.62 -10.62 25.82
C LEU A 264 17.79 -10.67 26.81
N GLY A 265 17.81 -9.74 27.79
CA GLY A 265 18.97 -9.59 28.66
C GLY A 265 20.22 -9.11 27.93
N PHE A 266 21.38 -9.35 28.50
CA PHE A 266 22.68 -9.03 27.90
C PHE A 266 23.72 -10.07 28.28
N GLY A 267 23.72 -11.19 27.60
CA GLY A 267 24.61 -12.32 27.86
C GLY A 267 24.37 -12.98 29.21
N GLU A 268 25.40 -13.58 29.77
CA GLU A 268 25.33 -14.29 31.07
C GLU A 268 25.28 -13.33 32.26
N LEU A 269 25.81 -12.12 32.12
CA LEU A 269 25.87 -11.12 33.21
C LEU A 269 24.48 -10.56 33.54
N PHE A 270 23.64 -10.35 32.56
CA PHE A 270 22.31 -9.81 32.72
C PHE A 270 21.30 -10.72 31.99
N LYS A 271 20.83 -11.75 32.68
CA LYS A 271 19.89 -12.72 32.11
C LYS A 271 18.60 -12.04 31.69
N SER A 272 17.96 -12.60 30.67
CA SER A 272 16.60 -12.22 30.27
C SER A 272 15.64 -12.33 31.45
N SER A 273 14.74 -11.39 31.58
CA SER A 273 13.64 -11.45 32.56
C SER A 273 12.43 -12.21 31.98
N ASP A 274 12.49 -12.63 30.72
CA ASP A 274 11.38 -13.22 29.95
C ASP A 274 10.14 -12.31 29.84
N LYS A 275 10.28 -11.04 30.23
CA LYS A 275 9.20 -10.06 30.09
C LYS A 275 8.93 -9.75 28.64
N VAL A 276 7.64 -9.64 28.36
CA VAL A 276 7.09 -9.28 27.06
C VAL A 276 6.08 -8.17 27.28
N TRP A 277 6.19 -7.11 26.48
CA TRP A 277 5.25 -6.00 26.46
C TRP A 277 4.55 -6.00 25.11
N ASP A 278 3.22 -5.95 25.16
CA ASP A 278 2.37 -5.92 23.97
C ASP A 278 1.64 -4.58 23.93
N TYR A 279 1.75 -3.92 22.79
CA TYR A 279 1.11 -2.63 22.53
C TYR A 279 0.35 -2.67 21.22
N ARG A 280 -0.72 -1.86 21.16
CA ARG A 280 -1.45 -1.61 19.93
C ARG A 280 -1.39 -0.13 19.63
N MET A 281 -0.80 0.21 18.51
CA MET A 281 -0.77 1.57 17.98
C MET A 281 -1.85 1.71 16.92
N GLU A 282 -2.59 2.81 16.99
CA GLU A 282 -3.62 3.18 16.02
C GLU A 282 -3.35 4.60 15.52
N PHE A 283 -3.37 4.78 14.21
CA PHE A 283 -3.21 6.08 13.58
C PHE A 283 -4.42 6.34 12.70
N SER A 284 -5.02 7.53 12.80
CA SER A 284 -6.13 7.97 11.96
C SER A 284 -5.60 8.76 10.77
N GLU A 285 -6.28 8.69 9.63
CA GLU A 285 -5.97 9.50 8.45
C GLU A 285 -6.10 11.02 8.70
N GLU A 286 -6.89 11.42 9.72
CA GLU A 286 -7.15 12.84 10.04
C GLU A 286 -6.12 13.48 10.99
N ASN A 287 -5.22 12.69 11.57
CA ASN A 287 -4.18 13.20 12.50
C ASN A 287 -2.91 12.35 12.33
N PRO A 288 -2.05 12.69 11.36
CA PRO A 288 -0.75 12.04 11.19
C PRO A 288 0.20 12.30 12.38
#